data_600a66e2887b7e93dcf0af88bd140336
#
_entry.id   600a66e2887b7e93dcf0af88bd140336
#
_cell.length_a   1.000
_cell.length_b   1.000
_cell.length_c   1.000
_cell.angle_alpha   90.00
_cell.angle_beta   90.00
_cell.angle_gamma   90.00
#
_symmetry.space_group_name_H-M   'P 1'
#
loop_
_entity.id
_entity.type
_entity.pdbx_description
1 polymer ?
#
loop_
_entity_poly.entity_id
_entity_poly.type
_entity_poly.pdbx_seq_one_letter_code
_entity_poly.pdbx_strand_id
1 'polypeptide(L)'
;MTEAQNALILRGKRVTTDEHGNVCLNDLWKLAGEPENKRARDWYPSKRAKALDMALRARIGENFPNSPKIEAASTYYTAGRGTKALTFAHPVLALDYAEYMDPNLAVEVRETFLRYRAKDVTLALEILEGLAEQAEYDDLRVKLRQLVKDHNKTSAGVAKVAGVRNFEAYNGAGLSGLYGGLTKAELLKRKGLPGGADRLEHAGHEELAANYFKATQAIAKLKRDNIKGQTGANEAHREVGEAVRKTIKEIGGTMPEDEPTLEHIKEAEKRLKAAHSPKDNILPSKPRDR
;
A
#
# COMPACT_ATOMS: atom_id res chain seq x y z
N MET A 1 7.67 -7.76 -17.51
CA MET A 1 7.36 -8.67 -16.38
C MET A 1 6.49 -7.89 -15.42
N THR A 2 5.23 -8.23 -15.38
CA THR A 2 4.13 -7.43 -14.84
C THR A 2 3.67 -8.07 -13.52
N GLU A 3 4.37 -7.74 -12.42
CA GLU A 3 3.95 -8.15 -11.08
C GLU A 3 3.41 -6.93 -10.32
N ALA A 4 2.16 -6.62 -10.45
CA ALA A 4 1.43 -5.79 -9.49
C ALA A 4 -0.03 -5.54 -9.90
N GLN A 5 -0.71 -6.50 -10.47
CA GLN A 5 -2.05 -6.23 -10.98
C GLN A 5 -3.19 -6.72 -10.10
N ASN A 6 -3.07 -7.16 -8.92
CA ASN A 6 -4.21 -7.39 -8.00
C ASN A 6 -3.71 -7.77 -6.60
N ALA A 7 -3.06 -6.84 -5.90
CA ALA A 7 -2.87 -7.05 -4.47
C ALA A 7 -4.25 -6.98 -3.81
N LEU A 8 -4.70 -8.09 -3.26
CA LEU A 8 -5.91 -8.11 -2.43
C LEU A 8 -5.63 -7.29 -1.17
N ILE A 9 -6.40 -6.23 -0.97
CA ILE A 9 -6.37 -5.45 0.26
C ILE A 9 -7.60 -5.87 1.08
N LEU A 10 -7.37 -6.41 2.25
CA LEU A 10 -8.43 -6.77 3.19
C LEU A 10 -8.25 -5.93 4.46
N ARG A 11 -9.28 -5.14 4.81
CA ARG A 11 -9.26 -4.24 5.99
C ARG A 11 -7.99 -3.34 6.04
N GLY A 12 -7.63 -2.76 4.90
CA GLY A 12 -6.46 -1.87 4.77
C GLY A 12 -5.09 -2.56 4.82
N LYS A 13 -5.03 -3.88 4.88
CA LYS A 13 -3.77 -4.65 4.89
C LYS A 13 -3.62 -5.44 3.60
N ARG A 14 -2.42 -5.40 3.05
CA ARG A 14 -2.07 -6.14 1.84
C ARG A 14 -1.94 -7.63 2.15
N VAL A 15 -2.58 -8.46 1.31
CA VAL A 15 -2.46 -9.91 1.33
C VAL A 15 -1.55 -10.33 0.18
N THR A 16 -0.56 -11.18 0.46
CA THR A 16 0.38 -11.69 -0.55
C THR A 16 -0.34 -12.54 -1.58
N THR A 17 -0.04 -12.31 -2.86
CA THR A 17 -0.48 -13.15 -3.98
C THR A 17 0.72 -13.74 -4.70
N ASP A 18 0.56 -14.91 -5.32
CA ASP A 18 1.55 -15.48 -6.22
C ASP A 18 1.46 -14.85 -7.64
N GLU A 19 2.31 -15.31 -8.55
CA GLU A 19 2.34 -14.85 -9.95
C GLU A 19 1.07 -15.17 -10.74
N HIS A 20 0.25 -16.11 -10.24
CA HIS A 20 -1.02 -16.53 -10.84
C HIS A 20 -2.23 -15.85 -10.18
N GLY A 21 -2.03 -14.99 -9.17
CA GLY A 21 -3.10 -14.33 -8.43
C GLY A 21 -3.72 -15.18 -7.33
N ASN A 22 -3.14 -16.33 -6.96
CA ASN A 22 -3.57 -17.09 -5.79
C ASN A 22 -3.20 -16.33 -4.51
N VAL A 23 -4.06 -16.39 -3.54
CA VAL A 23 -4.00 -15.62 -2.28
C VAL A 23 -3.33 -16.43 -1.19
N CYS A 24 -2.42 -15.82 -0.44
CA CYS A 24 -1.74 -16.45 0.71
C CYS A 24 -2.71 -16.59 1.90
N LEU A 25 -3.11 -17.81 2.21
CA LEU A 25 -4.02 -18.10 3.33
C LEU A 25 -3.39 -17.87 4.71
N ASN A 26 -2.06 -17.95 4.80
CA ASN A 26 -1.35 -17.64 6.04
C ASN A 26 -1.49 -16.16 6.42
N ASP A 27 -1.50 -15.26 5.43
CA ASP A 27 -1.69 -13.84 5.70
C ASP A 27 -3.12 -13.57 6.15
N LEU A 28 -4.12 -14.20 5.54
CA LEU A 28 -5.51 -14.11 5.98
C LEU A 28 -5.68 -14.60 7.43
N TRP A 29 -5.03 -15.70 7.79
CA TRP A 29 -5.05 -16.23 9.16
C TRP A 29 -4.45 -15.26 10.17
N LYS A 30 -3.30 -14.64 9.83
CA LYS A 30 -2.67 -13.59 10.66
C LYS A 30 -3.57 -12.35 10.79
N LEU A 31 -4.19 -11.92 9.70
CA LEU A 31 -5.10 -10.78 9.71
C LEU A 31 -6.32 -10.99 10.59
N ALA A 32 -6.78 -12.24 10.70
CA ALA A 32 -7.87 -12.65 11.58
C ALA A 32 -7.46 -12.80 13.06
N GLY A 33 -6.21 -12.49 13.42
CA GLY A 33 -5.72 -12.61 14.80
C GLY A 33 -5.25 -14.02 15.17
N GLU A 34 -4.85 -14.81 14.19
CA GLU A 34 -4.26 -16.16 14.37
C GLU A 34 -5.15 -17.15 15.16
N PRO A 35 -6.46 -17.25 14.85
CA PRO A 35 -7.37 -18.08 15.65
C PRO A 35 -6.91 -19.55 15.67
N GLU A 36 -6.91 -20.14 16.87
CA GLU A 36 -6.58 -21.56 17.04
C GLU A 36 -7.57 -22.44 16.25
N ASN A 37 -7.07 -23.57 15.71
CA ASN A 37 -7.83 -24.56 14.95
C ASN A 37 -8.54 -24.02 13.69
N LYS A 38 -8.15 -22.82 13.20
CA LYS A 38 -8.67 -22.22 11.96
C LYS A 38 -7.57 -22.02 10.91
N ARG A 39 -6.49 -22.75 10.95
CA ARG A 39 -5.47 -22.69 9.89
C ARG A 39 -6.01 -23.29 8.59
N ALA A 40 -5.40 -22.93 7.47
CA ALA A 40 -5.79 -23.44 6.15
C ALA A 40 -5.85 -25.00 6.08
N ARG A 41 -4.93 -25.67 6.77
CA ARG A 41 -4.89 -27.15 6.89
C ARG A 41 -6.07 -27.73 7.65
N ASP A 42 -6.71 -26.96 8.52
CA ASP A 42 -7.85 -27.40 9.33
C ASP A 42 -9.17 -27.15 8.59
N TRP A 43 -9.21 -26.12 7.75
CA TRP A 43 -10.36 -25.75 6.93
C TRP A 43 -10.47 -26.56 5.63
N TYR A 44 -9.38 -26.73 4.88
CA TYR A 44 -9.42 -27.34 3.55
C TYR A 44 -9.93 -28.79 3.49
N PRO A 45 -9.73 -29.66 4.53
CA PRO A 45 -10.32 -30.99 4.57
C PRO A 45 -11.84 -31.01 4.71
N SER A 46 -12.48 -29.87 5.03
CA SER A 46 -13.93 -29.81 5.22
C SER A 46 -14.70 -30.19 3.94
N LYS A 47 -15.88 -30.79 4.10
CA LYS A 47 -16.75 -31.14 2.98
C LYS A 47 -17.10 -29.94 2.11
N ARG A 48 -17.31 -28.77 2.76
CA ARG A 48 -17.64 -27.51 2.08
C ARG A 48 -16.48 -27.04 1.19
N ALA A 49 -15.27 -26.93 1.73
CA ALA A 49 -14.10 -26.48 0.98
C ALA A 49 -13.78 -27.41 -0.20
N LYS A 50 -13.88 -28.72 0.02
CA LYS A 50 -13.68 -29.73 -1.05
C LYS A 50 -14.74 -29.64 -2.14
N ALA A 51 -16.00 -29.49 -1.79
CA ALA A 51 -17.07 -29.32 -2.78
C ALA A 51 -16.91 -28.03 -3.59
N LEU A 52 -16.49 -26.92 -2.94
CA LEU A 52 -16.23 -25.67 -3.62
C LEU A 52 -15.02 -25.78 -4.56
N ASP A 53 -13.93 -26.43 -4.12
CA ASP A 53 -12.74 -26.69 -4.96
C ASP A 53 -13.08 -27.54 -6.19
N MET A 54 -13.87 -28.59 -6.03
CA MET A 54 -14.34 -29.42 -7.15
C MET A 54 -15.17 -28.61 -8.15
N ALA A 55 -16.12 -27.80 -7.66
CA ALA A 55 -16.95 -26.96 -8.52
C ALA A 55 -16.10 -25.89 -9.25
N LEU A 56 -15.10 -25.33 -8.57
CA LEU A 56 -14.18 -24.36 -9.14
C LEU A 56 -13.33 -24.98 -10.25
N ARG A 57 -12.75 -26.17 -10.02
CA ARG A 57 -11.95 -26.90 -11.01
C ARG A 57 -12.76 -27.24 -12.27
N ALA A 58 -14.01 -27.63 -12.10
CA ALA A 58 -14.91 -27.89 -13.22
C ALA A 58 -15.11 -26.63 -14.09
N ARG A 59 -15.22 -25.46 -13.47
CA ARG A 59 -15.42 -24.18 -14.18
C ARG A 59 -14.16 -23.61 -14.80
N ILE A 60 -12.97 -23.82 -14.23
CA ILE A 60 -11.69 -23.34 -14.81
C ILE A 60 -11.48 -23.94 -16.21
N GLY A 61 -11.95 -25.16 -16.48
CA GLY A 61 -11.95 -25.77 -17.81
C GLY A 61 -12.90 -25.13 -18.82
N GLU A 62 -13.88 -24.32 -18.39
CA GLU A 62 -14.94 -23.72 -19.21
C GLU A 62 -14.68 -22.23 -19.54
N ASN A 63 -13.45 -21.78 -19.79
CA ASN A 63 -13.09 -20.41 -20.22
C ASN A 63 -13.89 -19.28 -19.53
N PHE A 64 -13.52 -18.90 -18.32
CA PHE A 64 -13.99 -17.66 -17.71
C PHE A 64 -13.22 -16.46 -18.29
N PRO A 65 -13.88 -15.49 -18.96
CA PRO A 65 -13.20 -14.38 -19.66
C PRO A 65 -12.36 -13.45 -18.77
N ASN A 66 -12.55 -13.46 -17.46
CA ASN A 66 -11.87 -12.60 -16.49
C ASN A 66 -11.20 -13.36 -15.34
N SER A 67 -11.09 -14.68 -15.40
CA SER A 67 -10.29 -15.43 -14.42
C SER A 67 -8.81 -15.39 -14.79
N PRO A 68 -7.90 -15.22 -13.81
CA PRO A 68 -6.48 -15.49 -14.05
C PRO A 68 -6.36 -16.89 -14.68
N LYS A 69 -5.50 -17.05 -15.68
CA LYS A 69 -5.20 -18.35 -16.30
C LYS A 69 -4.50 -19.24 -15.28
N ILE A 70 -5.28 -19.87 -14.42
CA ILE A 70 -4.79 -20.79 -13.40
C ILE A 70 -5.04 -22.20 -13.94
N GLU A 71 -3.99 -22.98 -14.05
CA GLU A 71 -4.12 -24.40 -14.36
C GLU A 71 -4.96 -25.08 -13.28
N ALA A 72 -5.88 -25.94 -13.65
CA ALA A 72 -6.80 -26.64 -12.73
C ALA A 72 -6.09 -27.37 -11.57
N ALA A 73 -4.80 -27.70 -11.74
CA ALA A 73 -3.95 -28.30 -10.71
C ALA A 73 -3.56 -27.36 -9.55
N SER A 74 -3.70 -26.03 -9.69
CA SER A 74 -3.13 -25.02 -8.80
C SER A 74 -4.15 -24.28 -7.92
N THR A 75 -5.39 -24.75 -7.80
CA THR A 75 -6.45 -24.07 -7.02
C THR A 75 -6.16 -23.98 -5.52
N TYR A 76 -5.36 -24.91 -5.00
CA TYR A 76 -4.89 -24.94 -3.60
C TYR A 76 -3.56 -25.69 -3.52
N TYR A 77 -2.51 -25.06 -2.99
CA TYR A 77 -1.19 -25.69 -2.82
C TYR A 77 -0.38 -25.04 -1.71
N THR A 78 0.67 -25.72 -1.28
CA THR A 78 1.62 -25.22 -0.26
C THR A 78 3.01 -25.12 -0.89
N ALA A 79 3.62 -23.93 -0.79
CA ALA A 79 4.98 -23.64 -1.22
C ALA A 79 5.92 -23.59 -0.01
N GLY A 80 7.15 -24.09 -0.17
CA GLY A 80 8.15 -24.14 0.90
C GLY A 80 8.03 -25.37 1.83
N ARG A 81 8.86 -25.39 2.87
CA ARG A 81 8.91 -26.51 3.86
C ARG A 81 8.99 -25.99 5.29
N GLY A 82 8.48 -26.78 6.23
CA GLY A 82 8.53 -26.48 7.66
C GLY A 82 7.77 -25.22 8.06
N THR A 83 8.29 -24.46 9.01
CA THR A 83 7.64 -23.26 9.56
C THR A 83 7.54 -22.08 8.59
N LYS A 84 8.28 -22.12 7.49
CA LYS A 84 8.25 -21.11 6.42
C LYS A 84 7.32 -21.48 5.27
N ALA A 85 6.60 -22.59 5.36
CA ALA A 85 5.66 -23.00 4.33
C ALA A 85 4.47 -22.03 4.25
N LEU A 86 4.16 -21.57 3.03
CA LEU A 86 3.02 -20.71 2.73
C LEU A 86 1.99 -21.49 1.93
N THR A 87 0.73 -21.36 2.28
CA THR A 87 -0.39 -21.99 1.57
C THR A 87 -1.10 -20.95 0.72
N PHE A 88 -1.24 -21.24 -0.56
CA PHE A 88 -1.91 -20.40 -1.53
C PHE A 88 -3.19 -21.07 -2.02
N ALA A 89 -4.20 -20.25 -2.29
CA ALA A 89 -5.45 -20.72 -2.86
C ALA A 89 -6.01 -19.71 -3.88
N HIS A 90 -6.77 -20.25 -4.83
CA HIS A 90 -7.54 -19.42 -5.76
C HIS A 90 -8.42 -18.40 -4.98
N PRO A 91 -8.62 -17.17 -5.47
CA PRO A 91 -9.39 -16.13 -4.76
C PRO A 91 -10.76 -16.58 -4.25
N VAL A 92 -11.49 -17.41 -5.01
CA VAL A 92 -12.77 -17.97 -4.58
C VAL A 92 -12.64 -18.86 -3.34
N LEU A 93 -11.60 -19.69 -3.28
CA LEU A 93 -11.33 -20.54 -2.11
C LEU A 93 -10.80 -19.70 -0.94
N ALA A 94 -9.97 -18.69 -1.22
CA ALA A 94 -9.46 -17.79 -0.19
C ALA A 94 -10.60 -16.98 0.45
N LEU A 95 -11.62 -16.59 -0.33
CA LEU A 95 -12.80 -15.92 0.18
C LEU A 95 -13.62 -16.84 1.10
N ASP A 96 -13.86 -18.09 0.71
CA ASP A 96 -14.56 -19.08 1.58
C ASP A 96 -13.76 -19.33 2.87
N TYR A 97 -12.43 -19.34 2.82
CA TYR A 97 -11.59 -19.45 3.99
C TYR A 97 -11.69 -18.20 4.89
N ALA A 98 -11.73 -17.01 4.31
CA ALA A 98 -11.92 -15.77 5.05
C ALA A 98 -13.29 -15.71 5.72
N GLU A 99 -14.36 -16.15 5.02
CA GLU A 99 -15.71 -16.31 5.60
C GLU A 99 -15.74 -17.32 6.75
N TYR A 100 -14.98 -18.41 6.66
CA TYR A 100 -14.88 -19.40 7.75
C TYR A 100 -14.25 -18.79 9.01
N MET A 101 -13.31 -17.87 8.85
CA MET A 101 -12.68 -17.16 9.97
C MET A 101 -13.58 -16.07 10.55
N ASP A 102 -14.23 -15.28 9.69
CA ASP A 102 -15.07 -14.14 10.05
C ASP A 102 -16.49 -14.25 9.47
N PRO A 103 -17.48 -14.64 10.29
CA PRO A 103 -18.87 -14.72 9.84
C PRO A 103 -19.47 -13.38 9.37
N ASN A 104 -18.97 -12.23 9.85
CA ASN A 104 -19.46 -10.93 9.39
C ASN A 104 -19.02 -10.69 7.94
N LEU A 105 -17.79 -11.06 7.57
CA LEU A 105 -17.36 -11.02 6.18
C LEU A 105 -18.25 -11.90 5.29
N ALA A 106 -18.69 -13.06 5.80
CA ALA A 106 -19.62 -13.92 5.08
C ALA A 106 -20.96 -13.24 4.79
N VAL A 107 -21.45 -12.41 5.71
CA VAL A 107 -22.67 -11.60 5.51
C VAL A 107 -22.42 -10.53 4.44
N GLU A 108 -21.38 -9.73 4.58
CA GLU A 108 -21.01 -8.67 3.62
C GLU A 108 -20.88 -9.18 2.19
N VAL A 109 -20.21 -10.32 2.00
CA VAL A 109 -20.05 -10.95 0.67
C VAL A 109 -21.40 -11.33 0.07
N ARG A 110 -22.29 -11.93 0.89
CA ARG A 110 -23.62 -12.35 0.42
C ARG A 110 -24.51 -11.16 0.12
N GLU A 111 -24.50 -10.13 0.96
CA GLU A 111 -25.24 -8.88 0.72
C GLU A 111 -24.77 -8.21 -0.56
N THR A 112 -23.44 -8.08 -0.77
CA THR A 112 -22.88 -7.53 -2.00
C THR A 112 -23.32 -8.34 -3.22
N PHE A 113 -23.30 -9.68 -3.14
CA PHE A 113 -23.76 -10.53 -4.23
C PHE A 113 -25.27 -10.38 -4.49
N LEU A 114 -26.10 -10.26 -3.45
CA LEU A 114 -27.54 -10.04 -3.60
C LEU A 114 -27.83 -8.66 -4.22
N ARG A 115 -27.14 -7.62 -3.81
CA ARG A 115 -27.20 -6.29 -4.42
C ARG A 115 -26.82 -6.32 -5.90
N TYR A 116 -25.72 -7.01 -6.24
CA TYR A 116 -25.33 -7.22 -7.65
C TYR A 116 -26.43 -7.95 -8.44
N ARG A 117 -27.02 -9.03 -7.90
CA ARG A 117 -28.09 -9.79 -8.56
C ARG A 117 -29.36 -8.97 -8.71
N ALA A 118 -29.67 -8.10 -7.74
CA ALA A 118 -30.78 -7.17 -7.79
C ALA A 118 -30.58 -5.99 -8.75
N LYS A 119 -29.38 -5.87 -9.36
CA LYS A 119 -28.98 -4.73 -10.19
C LYS A 119 -29.07 -3.40 -9.43
N ASP A 120 -28.67 -3.43 -8.15
CA ASP A 120 -28.68 -2.27 -7.27
C ASP A 120 -27.68 -1.22 -7.80
N VAL A 121 -28.20 -0.10 -8.28
CA VAL A 121 -27.42 0.99 -8.86
C VAL A 121 -26.54 1.66 -7.81
N THR A 122 -26.96 1.66 -6.53
CA THR A 122 -26.18 2.29 -5.46
C THR A 122 -24.84 1.57 -5.23
N LEU A 123 -24.77 0.27 -5.46
CA LEU A 123 -23.49 -0.47 -5.43
C LEU A 123 -22.49 0.05 -6.48
N ALA A 124 -22.98 0.37 -7.68
CA ALA A 124 -22.14 0.93 -8.72
C ALA A 124 -21.66 2.35 -8.38
N LEU A 125 -22.53 3.17 -7.76
CA LEU A 125 -22.17 4.50 -7.28
C LEU A 125 -21.10 4.43 -6.18
N GLU A 126 -21.27 3.59 -5.17
CA GLU A 126 -20.28 3.36 -4.12
C GLU A 126 -18.89 2.96 -4.67
N ILE A 127 -18.87 2.09 -5.69
CA ILE A 127 -17.62 1.70 -6.34
C ILE A 127 -16.99 2.88 -7.08
N LEU A 128 -17.78 3.68 -7.80
CA LEU A 128 -17.29 4.85 -8.53
C LEU A 128 -16.78 5.95 -7.59
N GLU A 129 -17.47 6.21 -6.49
CA GLU A 129 -17.04 7.17 -5.47
C GLU A 129 -15.71 6.73 -4.85
N GLY A 130 -15.57 5.46 -4.42
CA GLY A 130 -14.32 4.94 -3.88
C GLY A 130 -13.15 4.99 -4.88
N LEU A 131 -13.41 4.80 -6.18
CA LEU A 131 -12.38 4.95 -7.22
C LEU A 131 -11.98 6.42 -7.41
N ALA A 132 -12.92 7.36 -7.31
CA ALA A 132 -12.66 8.79 -7.42
C ALA A 132 -11.81 9.26 -6.22
N GLU A 133 -12.19 8.89 -5.00
CA GLU A 133 -11.42 9.17 -3.78
C GLU A 133 -9.99 8.61 -3.85
N GLN A 134 -9.83 7.38 -4.34
CA GLN A 134 -8.50 6.78 -4.51
C GLN A 134 -7.67 7.53 -5.54
N ALA A 135 -8.27 7.96 -6.66
CA ALA A 135 -7.56 8.72 -7.69
C ALA A 135 -7.11 10.09 -7.18
N GLU A 136 -7.95 10.77 -6.40
CA GLU A 136 -7.61 12.05 -5.76
C GLU A 136 -6.47 11.86 -4.74
N TYR A 137 -6.55 10.81 -3.92
CA TYR A 137 -5.50 10.45 -2.97
C TYR A 137 -4.18 10.19 -3.69
N ASP A 138 -4.18 9.37 -4.74
CA ASP A 138 -2.97 9.04 -5.51
C ASP A 138 -2.36 10.29 -6.17
N ASP A 139 -3.18 11.17 -6.75
CA ASP A 139 -2.73 12.40 -7.41
C ASP A 139 -2.05 13.34 -6.41
N LEU A 140 -2.66 13.58 -5.25
CA LEU A 140 -2.07 14.39 -4.18
C LEU A 140 -0.76 13.78 -3.67
N ARG A 141 -0.71 12.47 -3.48
CA ARG A 141 0.48 11.74 -3.02
C ARG A 141 1.64 11.89 -4.00
N VAL A 142 1.39 11.72 -5.30
CA VAL A 142 2.40 11.90 -6.36
C VAL A 142 2.90 13.34 -6.42
N LYS A 143 2.01 14.33 -6.34
CA LYS A 143 2.36 15.75 -6.31
C LYS A 143 3.21 16.13 -5.10
N LEU A 144 2.81 15.72 -3.90
CA LEU A 144 3.57 15.96 -2.68
C LEU A 144 4.96 15.31 -2.74
N ARG A 145 5.05 14.09 -3.25
CA ARG A 145 6.36 13.42 -3.42
C ARG A 145 7.27 14.19 -4.36
N GLN A 146 6.76 14.70 -5.47
CA GLN A 146 7.54 15.52 -6.39
C GLN A 146 7.99 16.83 -5.74
N LEU A 147 7.11 17.51 -5.01
CA LEU A 147 7.47 18.71 -4.25
C LEU A 147 8.58 18.46 -3.23
N VAL A 148 8.52 17.34 -2.50
CA VAL A 148 9.60 16.96 -1.57
C VAL A 148 10.93 16.73 -2.31
N LYS A 149 10.92 16.06 -3.46
CA LYS A 149 12.12 15.85 -4.29
C LYS A 149 12.75 17.19 -4.70
N ASP A 150 11.94 18.10 -5.20
CA ASP A 150 12.43 19.40 -5.71
C ASP A 150 12.95 20.30 -4.58
N HIS A 151 12.25 20.30 -3.43
CA HIS A 151 12.70 21.08 -2.27
C HIS A 151 13.95 20.47 -1.62
N ASN A 152 14.13 19.17 -1.62
CA ASN A 152 15.37 18.56 -1.15
C ASN A 152 16.57 18.96 -2.03
N LYS A 153 16.39 19.07 -3.35
CA LYS A 153 17.44 19.60 -4.25
C LYS A 153 17.75 21.07 -3.94
N THR A 154 16.72 21.89 -3.76
CA THR A 154 16.87 23.30 -3.39
C THR A 154 17.54 23.45 -2.03
N SER A 155 17.15 22.64 -1.05
CA SER A 155 17.75 22.63 0.30
C SER A 155 19.24 22.27 0.24
N ALA A 156 19.60 21.29 -0.56
CA ALA A 156 21.01 20.93 -0.79
C ALA A 156 21.80 22.10 -1.40
N GLY A 157 21.21 22.81 -2.36
CA GLY A 157 21.83 24.03 -2.96
C GLY A 157 22.07 25.12 -1.93
N VAL A 158 21.07 25.44 -1.09
CA VAL A 158 21.18 26.44 -0.02
C VAL A 158 22.18 26.01 1.04
N ALA A 159 22.15 24.74 1.45
CA ALA A 159 23.10 24.18 2.41
C ALA A 159 24.54 24.22 1.88
N LYS A 160 24.76 23.98 0.58
CA LYS A 160 26.08 24.13 -0.06
C LYS A 160 26.58 25.56 0.05
N VAL A 161 25.75 26.58 -0.22
CA VAL A 161 26.10 28.00 -0.06
C VAL A 161 26.38 28.34 1.40
N ALA A 162 25.71 27.67 2.34
CA ALA A 162 25.97 27.79 3.77
C ALA A 162 27.28 27.10 4.21
N GLY A 163 27.97 26.37 3.34
CA GLY A 163 29.25 25.70 3.63
C GLY A 163 29.10 24.24 4.06
N VAL A 164 27.95 23.60 3.82
CA VAL A 164 27.78 22.17 4.06
C VAL A 164 28.57 21.37 3.04
N ARG A 165 29.38 20.42 3.52
CA ARG A 165 30.18 19.50 2.71
C ARG A 165 29.66 18.05 2.82
N ASN A 166 29.20 17.66 4.00
CA ASN A 166 28.59 16.35 4.26
C ASN A 166 27.06 16.45 4.23
N PHE A 167 26.46 16.20 3.06
CA PHE A 167 25.02 16.24 2.87
C PHE A 167 24.28 15.08 3.54
N GLU A 168 24.95 13.96 3.76
CA GLU A 168 24.37 12.83 4.49
C GLU A 168 24.13 13.21 5.96
N ALA A 169 25.12 13.81 6.61
CA ALA A 169 24.97 14.31 7.98
C ALA A 169 23.90 15.41 8.07
N TYR A 170 23.86 16.34 7.09
CA TYR A 170 22.82 17.38 7.04
C TYR A 170 21.42 16.80 6.92
N ASN A 171 21.19 15.86 5.99
CA ASN A 171 19.91 15.21 5.80
C ASN A 171 19.54 14.30 6.99
N GLY A 172 20.54 13.63 7.57
CA GLY A 172 20.39 12.81 8.78
C GLY A 172 19.93 13.63 9.97
N ALA A 173 20.46 14.84 10.17
CA ALA A 173 20.04 15.75 11.24
C ALA A 173 18.56 16.13 11.09
N GLY A 174 18.13 16.55 9.89
CA GLY A 174 16.72 16.87 9.65
C GLY A 174 15.78 15.66 9.74
N LEU A 175 16.26 14.47 9.38
CA LEU A 175 15.52 13.21 9.58
C LEU A 175 15.36 12.94 11.07
N SER A 176 16.46 12.93 11.81
CA SER A 176 16.47 12.69 13.27
C SER A 176 15.51 13.64 14.02
N GLY A 177 15.51 14.94 13.66
CA GLY A 177 14.59 15.90 14.26
C GLY A 177 13.12 15.56 14.03
N LEU A 178 12.72 15.25 12.80
CA LEU A 178 11.33 14.98 12.46
C LEU A 178 10.86 13.61 12.99
N TYR A 179 11.73 12.61 12.99
CA TYR A 179 11.40 11.22 13.35
C TYR A 179 11.87 10.82 14.76
N GLY A 180 11.93 11.79 15.67
CA GLY A 180 12.13 11.52 17.09
C GLY A 180 13.48 10.90 17.47
N GLY A 181 14.55 11.30 16.79
CA GLY A 181 15.91 10.80 17.04
C GLY A 181 16.29 9.56 16.22
N LEU A 182 15.37 8.96 15.47
CA LEU A 182 15.64 7.77 14.68
C LEU A 182 16.67 8.03 13.58
N THR A 183 17.57 7.09 13.40
CA THR A 183 18.45 7.01 12.24
C THR A 183 17.68 6.52 11.02
N LYS A 184 18.25 6.70 9.82
CA LYS A 184 17.66 6.16 8.58
C LYS A 184 17.44 4.65 8.66
N ALA A 185 18.40 3.89 9.21
CA ALA A 185 18.32 2.44 9.31
C ALA A 185 17.22 1.98 10.28
N GLU A 186 17.11 2.61 11.44
CA GLU A 186 16.06 2.32 12.42
C GLU A 186 14.67 2.65 11.88
N LEU A 187 14.54 3.76 11.16
CA LEU A 187 13.27 4.15 10.54
C LEU A 187 12.84 3.17 9.45
N LEU A 188 13.76 2.74 8.57
CA LEU A 188 13.45 1.71 7.57
C LEU A 188 13.02 0.40 8.23
N LYS A 189 13.71 -0.03 9.28
CA LYS A 189 13.34 -1.21 10.05
C LYS A 189 11.96 -1.08 10.68
N ARG A 190 11.64 0.07 11.31
CA ARG A 190 10.32 0.34 11.92
C ARG A 190 9.20 0.28 10.89
N LYS A 191 9.44 0.81 9.69
CA LYS A 191 8.48 0.81 8.58
C LYS A 191 8.45 -0.51 7.78
N GLY A 192 9.22 -1.52 8.16
CA GLY A 192 9.26 -2.80 7.46
C GLY A 192 9.84 -2.73 6.04
N LEU A 193 10.65 -1.71 5.76
CA LEU A 193 11.25 -1.47 4.45
C LEU A 193 12.67 -2.08 4.37
N PRO A 194 13.08 -2.58 3.19
CA PRO A 194 14.44 -3.11 3.01
C PRO A 194 15.50 -2.02 3.16
N GLY A 195 16.70 -2.42 3.58
CA GLY A 195 17.84 -1.52 3.64
C GLY A 195 18.12 -0.88 2.29
N GLY A 196 18.35 0.45 2.29
CA GLY A 196 18.58 1.22 1.05
C GLY A 196 17.31 1.75 0.38
N ALA A 197 16.12 1.35 0.78
CA ALA A 197 14.88 1.90 0.24
C ALA A 197 14.78 3.41 0.47
N ASP A 198 14.15 4.12 -0.47
CA ASP A 198 13.69 5.49 -0.21
C ASP A 198 12.32 5.43 0.47
N ARG A 199 12.30 5.68 1.78
CA ARG A 199 11.07 5.63 2.59
C ARG A 199 9.96 6.52 2.05
N LEU A 200 10.31 7.66 1.43
CA LEU A 200 9.34 8.62 0.92
C LEU A 200 8.62 8.14 -0.34
N GLU A 201 9.15 7.10 -1.00
CA GLU A 201 8.41 6.40 -2.06
C GLU A 201 7.26 5.54 -1.49
N HIS A 202 7.24 5.32 -0.17
CA HIS A 202 6.25 4.51 0.54
C HIS A 202 5.44 5.32 1.55
N ALA A 203 5.63 6.65 1.60
CA ALA A 203 4.96 7.54 2.53
C ALA A 203 3.56 7.95 2.05
N GLY A 204 2.64 8.17 3.01
CA GLY A 204 1.33 8.77 2.79
C GLY A 204 1.39 10.30 2.69
N HIS A 205 0.21 10.93 2.59
CA HIS A 205 0.09 12.40 2.46
C HIS A 205 0.72 13.13 3.64
N GLU A 206 0.38 12.74 4.85
CA GLU A 206 0.75 13.41 6.09
C GLU A 206 2.26 13.38 6.28
N GLU A 207 2.90 12.22 6.07
CA GLU A 207 4.35 12.10 6.15
C GLU A 207 5.04 12.91 5.04
N LEU A 208 4.51 12.91 3.83
CA LEU A 208 5.05 13.71 2.72
C LEU A 208 4.90 15.21 2.98
N ALA A 209 3.73 15.65 3.49
CA ALA A 209 3.48 17.05 3.85
C ALA A 209 4.41 17.53 4.97
N ALA A 210 4.62 16.73 6.02
CA ALA A 210 5.55 17.03 7.09
C ALA A 210 7.00 17.17 6.57
N ASN A 211 7.43 16.27 5.69
CA ASN A 211 8.77 16.34 5.06
C ASN A 211 8.91 17.56 4.14
N TYR A 212 7.89 17.90 3.38
CA TYR A 212 7.86 19.10 2.54
C TYR A 212 7.97 20.36 3.38
N PHE A 213 7.13 20.50 4.41
CA PHE A 213 7.13 21.65 5.31
C PHE A 213 8.48 21.81 6.03
N LYS A 214 9.03 20.71 6.57
CA LYS A 214 10.38 20.70 7.15
C LYS A 214 11.42 21.24 6.16
N ALA A 215 11.41 20.77 4.92
CA ALA A 215 12.39 21.18 3.92
C ALA A 215 12.27 22.68 3.59
N THR A 216 11.04 23.20 3.45
CA THR A 216 10.82 24.64 3.18
C THR A 216 11.27 25.50 4.33
N GLN A 217 10.98 25.12 5.57
CA GLN A 217 11.35 25.87 6.78
C GLN A 217 12.87 25.82 7.04
N ALA A 218 13.52 24.70 6.75
CA ALA A 218 15.00 24.61 6.87
C ALA A 218 15.69 25.58 5.89
N ILE A 219 15.22 25.65 4.64
CA ILE A 219 15.71 26.61 3.66
C ILE A 219 15.53 28.06 4.15
N ALA A 220 14.32 28.37 4.64
CA ALA A 220 14.00 29.70 5.16
C ALA A 220 14.89 30.09 6.36
N LYS A 221 15.08 29.15 7.30
CA LYS A 221 15.93 29.37 8.50
C LYS A 221 17.39 29.60 8.13
N LEU A 222 17.98 28.76 7.25
CA LEU A 222 19.37 28.93 6.81
C LEU A 222 19.61 30.32 6.20
N LYS A 223 18.68 30.80 5.39
CA LYS A 223 18.77 32.12 4.73
C LYS A 223 18.54 33.28 5.70
N ARG A 224 17.46 33.25 6.49
CA ARG A 224 17.06 34.33 7.39
C ARG A 224 18.10 34.56 8.46
N ASP A 225 18.60 33.48 9.07
CA ASP A 225 19.52 33.55 10.20
C ASP A 225 20.99 33.56 9.75
N ASN A 226 21.25 33.63 8.43
CA ASN A 226 22.57 33.63 7.78
C ASN A 226 23.50 32.55 8.33
N ILE A 227 22.98 31.33 8.53
CA ILE A 227 23.69 30.23 9.15
C ILE A 227 24.81 29.74 8.23
N LYS A 228 26.01 29.55 8.80
CA LYS A 228 27.21 29.13 8.09
C LYS A 228 27.84 27.90 8.73
N GLY A 229 28.49 27.08 7.89
CA GLY A 229 29.22 25.89 8.30
C GLY A 229 28.36 24.66 8.53
N GLN A 230 29.02 23.52 8.56
CA GLN A 230 28.38 22.19 8.66
C GLN A 230 27.54 22.04 9.93
N THR A 231 28.14 22.36 11.09
CA THR A 231 27.51 22.17 12.40
C THR A 231 26.27 23.04 12.56
N GLY A 232 26.35 24.33 12.21
CA GLY A 232 25.19 25.22 12.32
C GLY A 232 24.05 24.81 11.37
N ALA A 233 24.38 24.39 10.15
CA ALA A 233 23.38 23.93 9.21
C ALA A 233 22.70 22.63 9.66
N ASN A 234 23.47 21.67 10.19
CA ASN A 234 22.91 20.42 10.74
C ASN A 234 21.96 20.72 11.90
N GLU A 235 22.39 21.57 12.83
CA GLU A 235 21.60 21.95 14.00
C GLU A 235 20.30 22.64 13.59
N ALA A 236 20.37 23.63 12.69
CA ALA A 236 19.18 24.29 12.17
C ALA A 236 18.19 23.34 11.50
N HIS A 237 18.71 22.35 10.75
CA HIS A 237 17.85 21.35 10.11
C HIS A 237 17.19 20.41 11.12
N ARG A 238 17.93 20.02 12.19
CA ARG A 238 17.40 19.22 13.29
C ARG A 238 16.31 19.96 14.05
N GLU A 239 16.57 21.21 14.48
CA GLU A 239 15.61 22.06 15.19
C GLU A 239 14.31 22.26 14.41
N VAL A 240 14.41 22.50 13.10
CA VAL A 240 13.22 22.60 12.25
C VAL A 240 12.44 21.28 12.22
N GLY A 241 13.13 20.15 12.13
CA GLY A 241 12.49 18.84 12.21
C GLY A 241 11.76 18.63 13.52
N GLU A 242 12.40 18.97 14.66
CA GLU A 242 11.81 18.88 15.99
C GLU A 242 10.60 19.81 16.17
N ALA A 243 10.68 21.04 15.63
CA ALA A 243 9.56 21.98 15.66
C ALA A 243 8.34 21.45 14.90
N VAL A 244 8.54 20.91 13.70
CA VAL A 244 7.46 20.27 12.91
C VAL A 244 6.86 19.11 13.68
N ARG A 245 7.71 18.21 14.23
CA ARG A 245 7.28 17.09 15.06
C ARG A 245 6.46 17.53 16.26
N LYS A 246 6.92 18.57 16.97
CA LYS A 246 6.21 19.13 18.11
C LYS A 246 4.82 19.61 17.73
N THR A 247 4.69 20.34 16.61
CA THR A 247 3.39 20.81 16.09
C THR A 247 2.46 19.65 15.79
N ILE A 248 2.92 18.58 15.11
CA ILE A 248 2.11 17.39 14.82
C ILE A 248 1.57 16.78 16.13
N LYS A 249 2.43 16.68 17.16
CA LYS A 249 2.03 16.15 18.47
C LYS A 249 0.99 17.04 19.16
N GLU A 250 1.17 18.35 19.12
CA GLU A 250 0.27 19.33 19.77
C GLU A 250 -1.14 19.32 19.15
N ILE A 251 -1.26 19.11 17.85
CA ILE A 251 -2.55 19.00 17.18
C ILE A 251 -3.16 17.60 17.24
N GLY A 252 -2.50 16.65 17.91
CA GLY A 252 -2.98 15.26 18.06
C GLY A 252 -2.80 14.40 16.80
N GLY A 253 -1.92 14.79 15.87
CA GLY A 253 -1.64 14.02 14.65
C GLY A 253 -0.78 12.79 14.90
N THR A 254 -0.81 11.84 13.98
CA THR A 254 0.05 10.65 13.98
C THR A 254 1.50 11.04 13.74
N MET A 255 2.42 10.43 14.48
CA MET A 255 3.84 10.69 14.26
C MET A 255 4.31 10.10 12.94
N PRO A 256 5.20 10.79 12.19
CA PRO A 256 5.61 10.35 10.86
C PRO A 256 6.19 8.93 10.81
N GLU A 257 6.83 8.47 11.87
CA GLU A 257 7.34 7.09 11.98
C GLU A 257 6.25 6.04 12.22
N ASP A 258 5.08 6.47 12.67
CA ASP A 258 3.93 5.62 12.98
C ASP A 258 2.88 5.63 11.85
N GLU A 259 3.03 6.54 10.88
CA GLU A 259 2.21 6.53 9.66
C GLU A 259 2.38 5.21 8.89
N PRO A 260 1.31 4.67 8.29
CA PRO A 260 1.36 3.40 7.59
C PRO A 260 2.34 3.45 6.42
N THR A 261 3.04 2.34 6.21
CA THR A 261 3.87 2.14 5.02
C THR A 261 2.97 1.72 3.86
N LEU A 262 2.90 2.54 2.83
CA LEU A 262 2.12 2.27 1.64
C LEU A 262 2.93 1.52 0.58
N GLU A 263 2.27 1.09 -0.49
CA GLU A 263 2.94 0.60 -1.68
C GLU A 263 3.87 1.66 -2.29
N HIS A 264 4.81 1.23 -3.14
CA HIS A 264 5.71 2.17 -3.81
C HIS A 264 4.93 3.15 -4.69
N ILE A 265 5.31 4.43 -4.69
CA ILE A 265 4.62 5.53 -5.41
C ILE A 265 4.35 5.25 -6.89
N LYS A 266 5.20 4.44 -7.53
CA LYS A 266 5.02 4.02 -8.92
C LYS A 266 3.70 3.31 -9.18
N GLU A 267 3.13 2.65 -8.18
CA GLU A 267 1.83 1.98 -8.34
C GLU A 267 0.70 3.01 -8.40
N ALA A 268 0.76 4.07 -7.58
CA ALA A 268 -0.14 5.22 -7.68
C ALA A 268 -0.01 5.92 -9.06
N GLU A 269 1.23 6.16 -9.52
CA GLU A 269 1.47 6.72 -10.86
C GLU A 269 0.90 5.86 -11.99
N LYS A 270 0.98 4.54 -11.88
CA LYS A 270 0.39 3.62 -12.86
C LYS A 270 -1.13 3.69 -12.87
N ARG A 271 -1.78 3.74 -11.69
CA ARG A 271 -3.25 3.89 -11.60
C ARG A 271 -3.70 5.19 -12.25
N LEU A 272 -3.04 6.30 -11.94
CA LEU A 272 -3.36 7.61 -12.54
C LEU A 272 -3.19 7.59 -14.05
N LYS A 273 -2.10 7.01 -14.57
CA LYS A 273 -1.90 6.87 -16.02
C LYS A 273 -2.96 5.99 -16.66
N ALA A 274 -3.36 4.91 -16.01
CA ALA A 274 -4.41 4.03 -16.51
C ALA A 274 -5.78 4.73 -16.53
N ALA A 275 -6.07 5.58 -15.54
CA ALA A 275 -7.29 6.36 -15.47
C ALA A 275 -7.35 7.46 -16.56
N HIS A 276 -6.20 8.03 -16.94
CA HIS A 276 -6.11 9.08 -17.97
C HIS A 276 -5.89 8.55 -19.40
N SER A 277 -5.60 7.25 -19.57
CA SER A 277 -5.52 6.64 -20.90
C SER A 277 -6.93 6.44 -21.44
N PRO A 278 -7.26 6.95 -22.63
CA PRO A 278 -8.50 6.60 -23.29
C PRO A 278 -8.41 5.12 -23.65
N LYS A 279 -8.87 4.25 -22.76
CA LYS A 279 -9.17 2.86 -23.12
C LYS A 279 -10.39 2.96 -24.01
N ASP A 280 -10.23 2.44 -25.23
CA ASP A 280 -11.32 2.20 -26.16
C ASP A 280 -12.56 1.77 -25.36
N ASN A 281 -13.64 2.55 -25.51
CA ASN A 281 -14.95 2.25 -24.99
C ASN A 281 -15.37 0.88 -25.56
N ILE A 282 -15.05 -0.19 -24.86
CA ILE A 282 -15.66 -1.48 -25.11
C ILE A 282 -17.04 -1.45 -24.44
N LEU A 283 -17.94 -0.66 -25.02
CA LEU A 283 -19.35 -0.97 -24.93
C LEU A 283 -19.52 -2.31 -25.63
N PRO A 284 -20.11 -3.34 -24.99
CA PRO A 284 -20.41 -4.58 -25.66
C PRO A 284 -21.28 -4.25 -26.87
N SER A 285 -20.81 -4.62 -28.05
CA SER A 285 -21.59 -4.54 -29.26
C SER A 285 -22.94 -5.22 -29.04
N LYS A 286 -24.03 -4.49 -29.33
CA LYS A 286 -25.38 -5.04 -29.26
C LYS A 286 -25.42 -6.40 -29.95
N PRO A 287 -26.12 -7.40 -29.37
CA PRO A 287 -26.37 -8.66 -30.08
C PRO A 287 -27.04 -8.30 -31.41
N ARG A 288 -26.49 -8.83 -32.51
CA ARG A 288 -27.16 -8.79 -33.80
C ARG A 288 -28.35 -9.72 -33.70
N ASP A 289 -29.55 -9.14 -33.71
CA ASP A 289 -30.79 -9.92 -33.92
C ASP A 289 -30.66 -10.72 -35.19
N ARG A 290 -30.81 -12.03 -35.06
CA ARG A 290 -31.19 -12.95 -36.10
C ARG A 290 -32.40 -13.74 -35.65
#